data_4b5f64041d0a70e8bfa14bac606f9f11
#
_entry.id   4b5f64041d0a70e8bfa14bac606f9f11
#
_cell.length_a   1.000
_cell.length_b   1.000
_cell.length_c   1.000
_cell.angle_alpha   90.00
_cell.angle_beta   90.00
_cell.angle_gamma   90.00
#
_symmetry.space_group_name_H-M   'P 1'
#
loop_
_entity.id
_entity.type
_entity.pdbx_description
1 polymer ?
#
loop_
_entity_poly.entity_id
_entity_poly.type
_entity_poly.pdbx_seq_one_letter_code
_entity_poly.pdbx_strand_id
1 'polypeptide(L)'
;MSIDKIFEALSSPPRRRILAYLSKTDMTAGEIAERFADTMSQPATSKHLSILEGAGLVWREKRGQNVHYGLREDALTGTLVHFLAEVCPRSRPFRKDSAEAAKRKRERK
;
A
#
# COMPACT_ATOMS: atom_id res chain seq x y z
N MET A 1 -2.08 2.72 12.24
CA MET A 1 -1.12 1.96 11.43
C MET A 1 0.28 2.51 11.62
N SER A 2 1.23 1.61 11.72
CA SER A 2 2.63 2.02 11.88
C SER A 2 3.26 2.28 10.52
N ILE A 3 3.87 3.47 10.35
CA ILE A 3 4.58 3.80 9.12
C ILE A 3 5.75 2.83 8.91
N ASP A 4 6.39 2.40 9.98
CA ASP A 4 7.51 1.45 9.89
C ASP A 4 7.05 0.11 9.32
N LYS A 5 5.88 -0.38 9.73
CA LYS A 5 5.32 -1.62 9.18
C LYS A 5 5.00 -1.50 7.71
N ILE A 6 4.55 -0.33 7.28
CA ILE A 6 4.25 -0.08 5.88
C ILE A 6 5.54 -0.11 5.06
N PHE A 7 6.59 0.59 5.51
CA PHE A 7 7.87 0.56 4.81
C PHE A 7 8.48 -0.83 4.80
N GLU A 8 8.38 -1.57 5.89
CA GLU A 8 8.85 -2.94 5.94
C GLU A 8 8.10 -3.82 4.92
N ALA A 9 6.78 -3.70 4.88
CA ALA A 9 5.98 -4.45 3.91
C ALA A 9 6.36 -4.11 2.48
N LEU A 10 6.69 -2.85 2.20
CA LEU A 10 7.07 -2.40 0.86
C LEU A 10 8.52 -2.73 0.50
N SER A 11 9.32 -3.20 1.43
CA SER A 11 10.74 -3.49 1.17
C SER A 11 10.96 -4.76 0.35
N SER A 12 9.92 -5.54 0.08
CA SER A 12 9.99 -6.82 -0.61
C SER A 12 9.43 -6.70 -2.03
N PRO A 13 10.22 -7.07 -3.07
CA PRO A 13 9.70 -7.07 -4.43
C PRO A 13 8.43 -7.91 -4.63
N PRO A 14 8.33 -9.14 -4.09
CA PRO A 14 7.08 -9.91 -4.23
C PRO A 14 5.89 -9.20 -3.62
N ARG A 15 6.05 -8.57 -2.46
CA ARG A 15 4.94 -7.86 -1.83
C ARG A 15 4.50 -6.66 -2.64
N ARG A 16 5.44 -5.91 -3.21
CA ARG A 16 5.09 -4.79 -4.10
C ARG A 16 4.32 -5.30 -5.33
N ARG A 17 4.70 -6.46 -5.85
CA ARG A 17 4.01 -7.05 -7.00
C ARG A 17 2.58 -7.48 -6.64
N ILE A 18 2.38 -8.03 -5.46
CA ILE A 18 1.04 -8.37 -4.99
C ILE A 18 0.16 -7.11 -4.95
N LEU A 19 0.69 -6.02 -4.41
CA LEU A 19 -0.06 -4.76 -4.35
C LEU A 19 -0.41 -4.27 -5.76
N ALA A 20 0.51 -4.41 -6.71
CA ALA A 20 0.26 -4.02 -8.09
C ALA A 20 -0.87 -4.84 -8.72
N TYR A 21 -0.91 -6.15 -8.46
CA TYR A 21 -2.02 -6.98 -8.93
C TYR A 21 -3.34 -6.56 -8.29
N LEU A 22 -3.34 -6.33 -6.99
CA LEU A 22 -4.55 -5.94 -6.27
C LEU A 22 -5.04 -4.53 -6.61
N SER A 23 -4.18 -3.71 -7.18
CA SER A 23 -4.58 -2.37 -7.62
C SER A 23 -5.58 -2.42 -8.77
N LYS A 24 -5.64 -3.52 -9.48
CA LYS A 24 -6.52 -3.69 -10.64
C LYS A 24 -7.84 -4.35 -10.27
N THR A 25 -7.80 -5.30 -9.36
CA THR A 25 -9.00 -6.02 -8.94
C THR A 25 -8.70 -6.80 -7.66
N ASP A 26 -9.75 -7.09 -6.90
CA ASP A 26 -9.66 -7.99 -5.76
C ASP A 26 -9.34 -9.40 -6.27
N MET A 27 -8.58 -10.17 -5.50
CA MET A 27 -8.20 -11.53 -5.89
C MET A 27 -8.32 -12.48 -4.72
N THR A 28 -8.60 -13.74 -5.02
CA THR A 28 -8.57 -14.79 -4.01
C THR A 28 -7.11 -15.18 -3.73
N ALA A 29 -6.89 -15.79 -2.56
CA ALA A 29 -5.57 -16.32 -2.21
C ALA A 29 -5.03 -17.26 -3.28
N GLY A 30 -5.90 -18.12 -3.83
CA GLY A 30 -5.51 -19.05 -4.90
C GLY A 30 -5.10 -18.34 -6.17
N GLU A 31 -5.83 -17.32 -6.57
CA GLU A 31 -5.48 -16.53 -7.75
C GLU A 31 -4.15 -15.82 -7.59
N ILE A 32 -3.90 -15.29 -6.40
CA ILE A 32 -2.60 -14.64 -6.11
C ILE A 32 -1.48 -15.69 -6.15
N ALA A 33 -1.69 -16.85 -5.52
CA ALA A 33 -0.70 -17.92 -5.52
C ALA A 33 -0.35 -18.38 -6.93
N GLU A 34 -1.33 -18.43 -7.83
CA GLU A 34 -1.10 -18.80 -9.23
C GLU A 34 -0.16 -17.84 -9.95
N ARG A 35 -0.25 -16.55 -9.63
CA ARG A 35 0.62 -15.53 -10.24
C ARG A 35 2.09 -15.75 -9.89
N PHE A 36 2.36 -16.41 -8.77
CA PHE A 36 3.73 -16.64 -8.28
C PHE A 36 4.14 -18.11 -8.30
N ALA A 37 3.35 -18.97 -8.94
CA ALA A 37 3.57 -20.43 -8.90
C ALA A 37 4.97 -20.84 -9.32
N ASP A 38 5.56 -20.13 -10.29
CA ASP A 38 6.89 -20.46 -10.81
C ASP A 38 8.03 -19.90 -9.94
N THR A 39 7.75 -18.99 -9.04
CA THR A 39 8.78 -18.24 -8.30
C THR A 39 8.75 -18.47 -6.81
N MET A 40 7.62 -18.87 -6.23
CA MET A 40 7.55 -19.11 -4.80
C MET A 40 6.42 -20.09 -4.46
N SER A 41 6.55 -20.71 -3.30
CA SER A 41 5.57 -21.67 -2.80
C SER A 41 4.31 -20.96 -2.31
N GLN A 42 3.22 -21.73 -2.21
CA GLN A 42 1.97 -21.23 -1.67
C GLN A 42 2.11 -20.74 -0.21
N PRO A 43 2.82 -21.46 0.68
CA PRO A 43 3.08 -20.94 2.03
C PRO A 43 3.84 -19.63 2.03
N ALA A 44 4.79 -19.43 1.12
CA ALA A 44 5.53 -18.17 1.03
C ALA A 44 4.59 -17.02 0.61
N THR A 45 3.73 -17.28 -0.36
CA THR A 45 2.72 -16.29 -0.79
C THR A 45 1.80 -15.91 0.37
N SER A 46 1.33 -16.91 1.13
CA SER A 46 0.47 -16.66 2.29
C SER A 46 1.17 -15.81 3.34
N LYS A 47 2.46 -16.04 3.56
CA LYS A 47 3.24 -15.25 4.51
C LYS A 47 3.33 -13.78 4.07
N HIS A 48 3.58 -13.54 2.78
CA HIS A 48 3.61 -12.19 2.24
C HIS A 48 2.27 -11.48 2.42
N LEU A 49 1.17 -12.20 2.17
CA LEU A 49 -0.17 -11.66 2.36
C LEU A 49 -0.44 -11.30 3.83
N SER A 50 0.02 -12.13 4.76
CA SER A 50 -0.12 -11.85 6.19
C SER A 50 0.64 -10.59 6.59
N ILE A 51 1.83 -10.39 6.04
CA ILE A 51 2.62 -9.19 6.33
C ILE A 51 1.92 -7.95 5.78
N LEU A 52 1.38 -8.03 4.57
CA LEU A 52 0.64 -6.91 3.97
C LEU A 52 -0.63 -6.58 4.76
N GLU A 53 -1.34 -7.59 5.21
CA GLU A 53 -2.53 -7.41 6.03
C GLU A 53 -2.18 -6.79 7.38
N GLY A 54 -1.13 -7.29 8.01
CA GLY A 54 -0.66 -6.76 9.30
C GLY A 54 -0.21 -5.31 9.22
N ALA A 55 0.29 -4.88 8.06
CA ALA A 55 0.67 -3.50 7.82
C ALA A 55 -0.53 -2.60 7.45
N GLY A 56 -1.71 -3.19 7.27
CA GLY A 56 -2.90 -2.43 6.92
C GLY A 56 -3.00 -2.04 5.46
N LEU A 57 -2.19 -2.65 4.59
CA LEU A 57 -2.16 -2.31 3.17
C LEU A 57 -3.16 -3.09 2.34
N VAL A 58 -3.62 -4.22 2.84
CA VAL A 58 -4.66 -5.02 2.18
C VAL A 58 -5.71 -5.41 3.20
N TRP A 59 -6.94 -5.57 2.72
CA TRP A 59 -7.99 -6.19 3.52
C TRP A 59 -8.10 -7.66 3.13
N ARG A 60 -8.66 -8.44 4.05
CA ARG A 60 -8.88 -9.88 3.88
C ARG A 60 -10.30 -10.20 4.28
N GLU A 61 -10.99 -10.95 3.44
CA GLU A 61 -12.38 -11.32 3.71
C GLU A 61 -12.64 -12.74 3.24
N LYS A 62 -13.18 -13.56 4.16
CA LYS A 62 -13.57 -14.92 3.81
C LYS A 62 -14.97 -14.90 3.22
N ARG A 63 -15.13 -15.41 2.00
CA ARG A 63 -16.42 -15.57 1.33
C ARG A 63 -16.59 -17.02 0.93
N GLY A 64 -17.47 -17.74 1.64
CA GLY A 64 -17.62 -19.16 1.45
C GLY A 64 -16.31 -19.89 1.78
N GLN A 65 -15.78 -20.64 0.81
CA GLN A 65 -14.53 -21.38 1.01
C GLN A 65 -13.30 -20.60 0.53
N ASN A 66 -13.52 -19.43 -0.04
CA ASN A 66 -12.43 -18.63 -0.58
C ASN A 66 -12.11 -17.45 0.30
N VAL A 67 -10.82 -17.11 0.36
CA VAL A 67 -10.36 -15.91 1.04
C VAL A 67 -10.01 -14.88 -0.03
N HIS A 68 -10.62 -13.71 0.05
CA HIS A 68 -10.41 -12.61 -0.89
C HIS A 68 -9.52 -11.55 -0.27
N TYR A 69 -8.71 -10.93 -1.10
CA TYR A 69 -7.83 -9.83 -0.71
C TYR A 69 -8.06 -8.64 -1.61
N GLY A 70 -7.95 -7.45 -1.06
CA GLY A 70 -8.04 -6.22 -1.84
C GLY A 70 -7.11 -5.17 -1.29
N LEU A 71 -6.79 -4.18 -2.10
CA LEU A 71 -5.90 -3.10 -1.74
C LEU A 71 -6.62 -2.06 -0.87
N ARG A 72 -5.95 -1.58 0.17
CA ARG A 72 -6.39 -0.41 0.94
C ARG A 72 -5.67 0.81 0.39
N GLU A 73 -6.20 1.38 -0.67
CA GLU A 73 -5.58 2.49 -1.39
C GLU A 73 -5.34 3.71 -0.51
N ASP A 74 -6.33 4.07 0.29
CA ASP A 74 -6.26 5.24 1.16
C ASP A 74 -5.17 5.11 2.23
N ALA A 75 -4.98 3.90 2.77
CA ALA A 75 -3.93 3.66 3.75
C ALA A 75 -2.54 3.86 3.13
N LEU A 76 -2.34 3.30 1.93
CA LEU A 76 -1.06 3.41 1.22
C LEU A 76 -0.80 4.84 0.77
N THR A 77 -1.77 5.46 0.08
CA THR A 77 -1.65 6.81 -0.42
C THR A 77 -1.46 7.80 0.72
N GLY A 78 -2.31 7.72 1.75
CA GLY A 78 -2.26 8.65 2.88
C GLY A 78 -0.91 8.63 3.58
N THR A 79 -0.38 7.44 3.84
CA THR A 79 0.90 7.31 4.54
C THR A 79 2.06 7.83 3.71
N LEU A 80 2.13 7.44 2.42
CA LEU A 80 3.25 7.83 1.57
C LEU A 80 3.21 9.31 1.20
N VAL A 81 2.03 9.85 0.89
CA VAL A 81 1.91 11.28 0.59
C VAL A 81 2.25 12.12 1.81
N HIS A 82 1.80 11.72 2.99
CA HIS A 82 2.13 12.42 4.22
C HIS A 82 3.63 12.43 4.47
N PHE A 83 4.28 11.28 4.33
CA PHE A 83 5.72 11.18 4.48
C PHE A 83 6.47 12.05 3.48
N LEU A 84 6.05 12.00 2.19
CA LEU A 84 6.68 12.81 1.17
C LEU A 84 6.51 14.31 1.44
N ALA A 85 5.34 14.71 1.95
CA ALA A 85 5.08 16.10 2.26
C ALA A 85 5.98 16.61 3.40
N GLU A 86 6.38 15.71 4.33
CA GLU A 86 7.26 16.09 5.42
C GLU A 86 8.71 16.25 4.99
N VAL A 87 9.19 15.35 4.13
CA VAL A 87 10.63 15.29 3.79
C VAL A 87 10.97 15.93 2.46
N CYS A 88 9.99 16.11 1.58
CA CYS A 88 10.19 16.66 0.24
C CYS A 88 9.31 17.90 0.04
N PRO A 89 9.86 19.10 0.20
CA PRO A 89 9.07 20.32 0.00
C PRO A 89 8.39 20.40 -1.37
N ARG A 90 9.00 19.80 -2.40
CA ARG A 90 8.44 19.78 -3.76
C ARG A 90 7.19 18.92 -3.91
N SER A 91 6.94 18.03 -2.94
CA SER A 91 5.75 17.19 -2.97
C SER A 91 4.52 17.92 -2.44
N ARG A 92 4.70 19.08 -1.81
CA ARG A 92 3.61 19.84 -1.23
C ARG A 92 2.54 20.28 -2.23
N PRO A 93 2.87 20.60 -3.51
CA PRO A 93 1.85 20.96 -4.49
C PRO A 93 0.80 19.88 -4.74
N PHE A 94 1.05 18.65 -4.37
CA PHE A 94 0.06 17.58 -4.46
C PHE A 94 -1.05 17.73 -3.42
N ARG A 95 -0.89 18.66 -2.47
CA ARG A 95 -1.87 18.93 -1.41
C ARG A 95 -2.28 20.39 -1.53
N LYS A 96 -3.55 20.62 -1.89
CA LYS A 96 -4.06 21.98 -2.11
C LYS A 96 -3.85 22.90 -0.91
N ASP A 97 -4.18 22.41 0.28
CA ASP A 97 -4.04 23.20 1.49
C ASP A 97 -2.61 23.58 1.78
N SER A 98 -1.64 22.69 1.50
CA SER A 98 -0.22 22.98 1.65
C SER A 98 0.24 24.03 0.65
N ALA A 99 -0.22 23.94 -0.60
CA ALA A 99 0.12 24.93 -1.62
C ALA A 99 -0.44 26.31 -1.26
N GLU A 100 -1.68 26.35 -0.79
CA GLU A 100 -2.30 27.60 -0.36
C GLU A 100 -1.62 28.20 0.85
N ALA A 101 -1.25 27.37 1.82
CA ALA A 101 -0.53 27.85 3.00
C ALA A 101 0.83 28.42 2.64
N ALA A 102 1.54 27.77 1.73
CA ALA A 102 2.84 28.28 1.26
C ALA A 102 2.68 29.61 0.54
N LYS A 103 1.63 29.75 -0.26
CA LYS A 103 1.35 30.98 -0.96
C LYS A 103 1.03 32.12 0.03
N ARG A 104 0.19 31.86 1.00
CA ARG A 104 -0.15 32.85 2.03
C ARG A 104 1.09 33.29 2.81
N LYS A 105 1.95 32.35 3.13
CA LYS A 105 3.18 32.66 3.86
C LYS A 105 4.10 33.56 3.05
N ARG A 106 4.21 33.35 1.74
CA ARG A 106 5.00 34.22 0.86
C ARG A 106 4.41 35.61 0.75
N GLU A 107 3.09 35.73 0.73
CA GLU A 107 2.41 37.01 0.62
C GLU A 107 2.55 37.86 1.87
N ARG A 108 2.81 37.25 3.03
CA ARG A 108 3.00 37.98 4.28
C ARG A 108 4.33 38.70 4.37
N LYS A 109 5.23 38.36 3.53
CA LYS A 109 6.52 39.03 3.45
C LYS A 109 6.43 40.23 2.57
#